data_0fcd340a73f3caec8168b564398dd307
#
_entry.id   0fcd340a73f3caec8168b564398dd307
#
_cell.length_a   1.000
_cell.length_b   1.000
_cell.length_c   1.000
_cell.angle_alpha   90.00
_cell.angle_beta   90.00
_cell.angle_gamma   90.00
#
_symmetry.space_group_name_H-M   'P 1'
#
loop_
_entity.id
_entity.type
_entity.pdbx_description
1 polymer ?
#
loop_
_entity_poly.entity_id
_entity_poly.type
_entity_poly.pdbx_seq_one_letter_code
_entity_poly.pdbx_strand_id
1 'polypeptide(L)'
;NILYLINFSCCNVPNGSSEKQDLLLIGNLKDRAYRLLFILNREYQLVELKTSIQMKTHEDINQQQKEYFLQQQIKTIQEELGGNINELEIRELREKAAKKKWSSAVAETFEKEVRKLERLHPQSPDFSIQTQYVQAIVNLPWNEYSKDNFNLAHAQKVLDRDHYGLEKVKERIIEHLAVLKLKGDMKSPIICLYGPPGVGKTSLGKSVAEALHRKYVRVSLGGLHDEAEIRGHRRTYIGAMSGRIIQNLQKAGTSNPVFILDEIDKVTNDFKGDPASALLEVLDPEQNNAFHDNYLDIDYDLSKVMFIATANNLNTISQPLLDRMELIEVSGYIMEEKVEIAARHLVPKQLEIHGLSKGKVKFPKKTLQAIIESYTRESGVRELDKKIAKIMRKLARKLASSEELPAQIRPEDLHDYLGAVEYTRDKYQGNNYAGVVTGLAWTAVGGEILFVESSLSKGKGSKLTLTGNLGDVMKESAMLALEYIHSHAGLFGIDEGMFENWNVHIHVPE
;
A
#
# COMPACT_ATOMS: atom_id res chain seq x y z
N ASN A 1 51.02 -44.36 57.77
CA ASN A 1 52.13 -43.43 57.50
C ASN A 1 51.78 -42.44 56.39
N ILE A 2 51.63 -41.18 56.77
CA ILE A 2 51.17 -40.09 55.83
C ILE A 2 52.16 -39.93 54.65
N LEU A 3 53.43 -40.09 54.96
CA LEU A 3 54.50 -40.02 53.92
C LEU A 3 54.30 -41.10 52.84
N TYR A 4 53.97 -42.33 53.24
CA TYR A 4 53.71 -43.43 52.32
C TYR A 4 52.47 -43.15 51.47
N LEU A 5 51.38 -42.65 52.04
CA LEU A 5 50.17 -42.33 51.33
C LEU A 5 50.37 -41.25 50.25
N ILE A 6 51.06 -40.17 50.60
CA ILE A 6 51.38 -39.08 49.66
C ILE A 6 52.24 -39.60 48.51
N ASN A 7 53.33 -40.32 48.82
CA ASN A 7 54.21 -40.83 47.81
C ASN A 7 53.52 -41.90 46.90
N PHE A 8 52.72 -42.77 47.46
CA PHE A 8 51.92 -43.72 46.69
C PHE A 8 50.93 -43.04 45.74
N SER A 9 50.25 -42.02 46.24
CA SER A 9 49.32 -41.25 45.42
C SER A 9 50.05 -40.48 44.30
N CYS A 10 51.22 -39.86 44.58
CA CYS A 10 52.05 -39.23 43.58
C CYS A 10 52.49 -40.15 42.45
N CYS A 11 52.78 -41.42 42.72
CA CYS A 11 53.16 -42.42 41.71
C CYS A 11 51.97 -42.87 40.86
N ASN A 12 50.74 -42.90 41.42
CA ASN A 12 49.54 -43.43 40.75
C ASN A 12 48.67 -42.38 40.06
N VAL A 13 48.99 -41.07 40.18
CA VAL A 13 48.28 -40.03 39.43
C VAL A 13 48.55 -40.23 37.89
N PRO A 14 47.55 -40.11 37.05
CA PRO A 14 47.65 -40.36 35.60
C PRO A 14 48.33 -39.23 34.84
N ASN A 15 49.41 -38.67 35.39
CA ASN A 15 50.17 -37.57 34.82
C ASN A 15 51.44 -38.03 34.12
N GLY A 16 51.97 -37.21 33.22
CA GLY A 16 53.20 -37.47 32.53
C GLY A 16 54.43 -37.58 33.44
N SER A 17 55.49 -38.22 32.97
CA SER A 17 56.71 -38.49 33.75
C SER A 17 57.35 -37.18 34.30
N SER A 18 57.27 -36.08 33.56
CA SER A 18 57.79 -34.79 33.99
C SER A 18 57.06 -34.24 35.24
N GLU A 19 55.73 -34.23 35.28
CA GLU A 19 54.98 -33.76 36.48
C GLU A 19 55.17 -34.67 37.67
N LYS A 20 55.42 -35.99 37.48
CA LYS A 20 55.78 -36.90 38.58
C LYS A 20 57.14 -36.60 39.11
N GLN A 21 58.14 -36.27 38.27
CA GLN A 21 59.46 -35.82 38.72
C GLN A 21 59.40 -34.53 39.47
N ASP A 22 58.62 -33.56 39.02
CA ASP A 22 58.40 -32.30 39.73
C ASP A 22 57.86 -32.49 41.16
N LEU A 23 56.90 -33.41 41.30
CA LEU A 23 56.37 -33.78 42.63
C LEU A 23 57.43 -34.41 43.53
N LEU A 24 58.35 -35.25 42.99
CA LEU A 24 59.45 -35.87 43.74
C LEU A 24 60.51 -34.86 44.19
N LEU A 25 60.75 -33.84 43.42
CA LEU A 25 61.71 -32.76 43.73
C LEU A 25 61.28 -31.87 44.88
N ILE A 26 59.98 -31.86 45.24
CA ILE A 26 59.50 -31.07 46.38
C ILE A 26 59.89 -31.76 47.67
N GLY A 27 60.94 -31.25 48.34
CA GLY A 27 61.50 -31.83 49.57
C GLY A 27 60.58 -31.75 50.79
N ASN A 28 59.73 -30.70 50.86
CA ASN A 28 58.81 -30.50 51.97
C ASN A 28 57.51 -31.31 51.75
N LEU A 29 57.18 -32.18 52.67
CA LEU A 29 56.03 -33.07 52.59
C LEU A 29 54.71 -32.36 52.48
N LYS A 30 54.53 -31.22 53.18
CA LYS A 30 53.32 -30.40 53.18
C LYS A 30 53.11 -29.77 51.81
N ASP A 31 54.14 -29.22 51.23
CA ASP A 31 54.05 -28.57 49.91
C ASP A 31 53.81 -29.62 48.78
N ARG A 32 54.42 -30.80 48.93
CA ARG A 32 54.15 -31.95 48.03
C ARG A 32 52.72 -32.37 48.07
N ALA A 33 52.14 -32.46 49.27
CA ALA A 33 50.74 -32.79 49.49
C ALA A 33 49.77 -31.77 48.87
N TYR A 34 50.05 -30.47 49.03
CA TYR A 34 49.24 -29.40 48.38
C TYR A 34 49.31 -29.49 46.86
N ARG A 35 50.51 -29.71 46.31
CA ARG A 35 50.67 -29.85 44.87
C ARG A 35 49.97 -31.09 44.33
N LEU A 36 50.05 -32.19 45.04
CA LEU A 36 49.28 -33.42 44.70
C LEU A 36 47.78 -33.18 44.73
N LEU A 37 47.26 -32.47 45.74
CA LEU A 37 45.83 -32.14 45.87
C LEU A 37 45.34 -31.29 44.71
N PHE A 38 46.17 -30.32 44.32
CA PHE A 38 45.87 -29.48 43.16
C PHE A 38 45.77 -30.31 41.84
N ILE A 39 46.68 -31.25 41.64
CA ILE A 39 46.67 -32.12 40.46
C ILE A 39 45.46 -33.05 40.51
N LEU A 40 45.13 -33.63 41.66
CA LEU A 40 43.98 -34.51 41.83
C LEU A 40 42.66 -33.77 41.56
N ASN A 41 42.52 -32.54 42.03
CA ASN A 41 41.35 -31.71 41.73
C ASN A 41 41.22 -31.40 40.25
N ARG A 42 42.30 -31.07 39.56
CA ARG A 42 42.30 -30.85 38.12
C ARG A 42 41.84 -32.11 37.38
N GLU A 43 42.41 -33.27 37.72
CA GLU A 43 42.03 -34.54 37.11
C GLU A 43 40.59 -34.95 37.41
N TYR A 44 40.13 -34.70 38.62
CA TYR A 44 38.72 -34.93 38.97
C TYR A 44 37.77 -34.11 38.11
N GLN A 45 38.01 -32.78 37.95
CA GLN A 45 37.22 -31.92 37.06
C GLN A 45 37.25 -32.39 35.60
N LEU A 46 38.38 -32.84 35.11
CA LEU A 46 38.51 -33.35 33.74
C LEU A 46 37.68 -34.62 33.52
N VAL A 47 37.71 -35.55 34.52
CA VAL A 47 36.91 -36.76 34.46
C VAL A 47 35.42 -36.49 34.53
N GLU A 48 34.99 -35.54 35.43
CA GLU A 48 33.61 -35.13 35.58
C GLU A 48 33.09 -34.49 34.25
N LEU A 49 33.87 -33.57 33.64
CA LEU A 49 33.54 -33.00 32.36
C LEU A 49 33.41 -34.03 31.23
N LYS A 50 34.38 -34.98 31.16
CA LYS A 50 34.36 -36.04 30.19
C LYS A 50 33.14 -36.94 30.33
N THR A 51 32.77 -37.28 31.57
CA THR A 51 31.59 -38.11 31.86
C THR A 51 30.30 -37.35 31.49
N SER A 52 30.21 -36.07 31.82
CA SER A 52 29.08 -35.22 31.42
C SER A 52 28.90 -35.10 29.90
N ILE A 53 30.00 -34.94 29.16
CA ILE A 53 29.99 -34.91 27.69
C ILE A 53 29.50 -36.25 27.14
N GLN A 54 30.04 -37.37 27.68
CA GLN A 54 29.65 -38.71 27.21
C GLN A 54 28.16 -38.98 27.48
N MET A 55 27.64 -38.59 28.65
CA MET A 55 26.20 -38.74 28.93
C MET A 55 25.34 -37.95 27.96
N LYS A 56 25.65 -36.64 27.75
CA LYS A 56 24.92 -35.83 26.78
C LYS A 56 24.96 -36.41 25.35
N THR A 57 26.13 -36.83 24.91
CA THR A 57 26.28 -37.45 23.55
C THR A 57 25.44 -38.73 23.44
N HIS A 58 25.38 -39.51 24.52
CA HIS A 58 24.57 -40.74 24.52
C HIS A 58 23.06 -40.46 24.56
N GLU A 59 22.64 -39.43 25.30
CA GLU A 59 21.25 -38.95 25.27
C GLU A 59 20.86 -38.45 23.89
N ASP A 60 21.68 -37.61 23.25
CA ASP A 60 21.45 -37.07 21.92
C ASP A 60 21.35 -38.18 20.85
N ILE A 61 22.23 -39.19 20.91
CA ILE A 61 22.18 -40.33 19.99
C ILE A 61 20.90 -41.14 20.22
N ASN A 62 20.53 -41.41 21.46
CA ASN A 62 19.32 -42.15 21.79
C ASN A 62 18.06 -41.38 21.31
N GLN A 63 18.06 -40.07 21.47
CA GLN A 63 16.95 -39.22 20.99
C GLN A 63 16.84 -39.24 19.47
N GLN A 64 17.96 -39.11 18.74
CA GLN A 64 17.99 -39.20 17.28
C GLN A 64 17.53 -40.60 16.78
N GLN A 65 17.96 -41.67 17.43
CA GLN A 65 17.52 -43.02 17.08
C GLN A 65 16.02 -43.21 17.31
N LYS A 66 15.50 -42.67 18.42
CA LYS A 66 14.06 -42.71 18.75
C LYS A 66 13.25 -41.91 17.72
N GLU A 67 13.69 -40.71 17.37
CA GLU A 67 13.06 -39.90 16.33
C GLU A 67 13.07 -40.59 14.97
N TYR A 68 14.19 -41.19 14.56
CA TYR A 68 14.29 -41.97 13.34
C TYR A 68 13.33 -43.16 13.34
N PHE A 69 13.26 -43.92 14.45
CA PHE A 69 12.36 -45.05 14.58
C PHE A 69 10.88 -44.62 14.54
N LEU A 70 10.52 -43.54 15.21
CA LEU A 70 9.18 -42.99 15.15
C LEU A 70 8.81 -42.49 13.74
N GLN A 71 9.74 -41.88 13.03
CA GLN A 71 9.55 -41.48 11.62
C GLN A 71 9.33 -42.71 10.73
N GLN A 72 10.08 -43.79 10.92
CA GLN A 72 9.89 -45.03 10.19
C GLN A 72 8.52 -45.67 10.52
N GLN A 73 8.10 -45.70 11.77
CA GLN A 73 6.78 -46.18 12.14
C GLN A 73 5.65 -45.33 11.51
N ILE A 74 5.76 -44.00 11.55
CA ILE A 74 4.82 -43.10 10.89
C ILE A 74 4.75 -43.42 9.39
N LYS A 75 5.88 -43.60 8.74
CA LYS A 75 5.95 -43.94 7.33
C LYS A 75 5.26 -45.30 7.01
N THR A 76 5.52 -46.33 7.79
CA THR A 76 4.87 -47.63 7.63
C THR A 76 3.35 -47.55 7.88
N ILE A 77 2.92 -46.81 8.93
CA ILE A 77 1.50 -46.58 9.21
C ILE A 77 0.83 -45.78 8.07
N GLN A 78 1.51 -44.79 7.50
CA GLN A 78 1.02 -44.04 6.35
C GLN A 78 0.86 -44.90 5.10
N GLU A 79 1.82 -45.79 4.85
CA GLU A 79 1.77 -46.79 3.75
C GLU A 79 0.61 -47.79 3.95
N GLU A 80 0.36 -48.24 5.19
CA GLU A 80 -0.76 -49.13 5.53
C GLU A 80 -2.14 -48.46 5.48
N LEU A 81 -2.24 -47.14 5.78
CA LEU A 81 -3.46 -46.36 5.75
C LEU A 81 -3.89 -45.89 4.34
N GLY A 82 -3.19 -46.31 3.30
CA GLY A 82 -3.63 -46.15 1.90
C GLY A 82 -3.05 -44.96 1.16
N GLY A 83 -1.90 -44.46 1.53
CA GLY A 83 -1.13 -43.52 0.71
C GLY A 83 -0.24 -42.56 1.48
N ASN A 84 0.88 -42.27 0.87
CA ASN A 84 1.77 -41.19 1.27
C ASN A 84 0.98 -39.87 1.20
N ILE A 85 0.94 -39.05 2.26
CA ILE A 85 0.23 -37.75 2.27
C ILE A 85 0.53 -36.96 1.00
N ASN A 86 1.75 -37.06 0.50
CA ASN A 86 2.19 -36.40 -0.72
C ASN A 86 1.52 -36.95 -2.00
N GLU A 87 1.23 -38.26 -2.06
CA GLU A 87 0.50 -38.86 -3.19
C GLU A 87 -0.97 -38.40 -3.19
N LEU A 88 -1.55 -38.23 -2.03
CA LEU A 88 -2.90 -37.66 -1.90
C LEU A 88 -2.90 -36.19 -2.37
N GLU A 89 -1.94 -35.38 -1.96
CA GLU A 89 -1.82 -33.99 -2.39
C GLU A 89 -1.62 -33.89 -3.92
N ILE A 90 -0.75 -34.71 -4.50
CA ILE A 90 -0.54 -34.75 -5.95
C ILE A 90 -1.82 -35.18 -6.68
N ARG A 91 -2.54 -36.15 -6.13
CA ARG A 91 -3.81 -36.61 -6.69
C ARG A 91 -4.86 -35.49 -6.64
N GLU A 92 -4.98 -34.79 -5.54
CA GLU A 92 -5.88 -33.63 -5.42
C GLU A 92 -5.53 -32.53 -6.43
N LEU A 93 -4.24 -32.26 -6.65
CA LEU A 93 -3.80 -31.29 -7.66
C LEU A 93 -4.22 -31.72 -9.07
N ARG A 94 -4.07 -33.00 -9.42
CA ARG A 94 -4.54 -33.54 -10.71
C ARG A 94 -6.07 -33.50 -10.85
N GLU A 95 -6.82 -33.78 -9.78
CA GLU A 95 -8.28 -33.69 -9.78
C GLU A 95 -8.76 -32.25 -9.96
N LYS A 96 -8.09 -31.28 -9.35
CA LYS A 96 -8.34 -29.85 -9.57
C LYS A 96 -7.98 -29.43 -11.00
N ALA A 97 -6.84 -29.89 -11.50
CA ALA A 97 -6.35 -29.63 -12.84
C ALA A 97 -7.29 -30.15 -13.93
N ALA A 98 -7.85 -31.34 -13.76
CA ALA A 98 -8.82 -31.93 -14.69
C ALA A 98 -10.10 -31.10 -14.87
N LYS A 99 -10.42 -30.24 -13.90
CA LYS A 99 -11.59 -29.34 -13.97
C LYS A 99 -11.26 -28.01 -14.66
N LYS A 100 -9.98 -27.71 -14.92
CA LYS A 100 -9.55 -26.44 -15.51
C LYS A 100 -9.70 -26.41 -17.03
N LYS A 101 -10.06 -25.25 -17.55
CA LYS A 101 -10.25 -25.00 -18.99
C LYS A 101 -9.03 -24.28 -19.58
N TRP A 102 -7.85 -24.84 -19.40
CA TRP A 102 -6.60 -24.27 -19.91
C TRP A 102 -6.22 -24.80 -21.30
N SER A 103 -5.22 -24.18 -21.94
CA SER A 103 -4.69 -24.62 -23.22
C SER A 103 -3.86 -25.92 -23.09
N SER A 104 -3.65 -26.63 -24.20
CA SER A 104 -2.78 -27.81 -24.22
C SER A 104 -1.37 -27.52 -23.73
N ALA A 105 -0.81 -26.36 -24.09
CA ALA A 105 0.53 -25.95 -23.65
C ALA A 105 0.63 -25.79 -22.12
N VAL A 106 -0.39 -25.22 -21.49
CA VAL A 106 -0.47 -25.10 -20.02
C VAL A 106 -0.63 -26.47 -19.36
N ALA A 107 -1.46 -27.35 -19.93
CA ALA A 107 -1.66 -28.71 -19.45
C ALA A 107 -0.36 -29.52 -19.51
N GLU A 108 0.38 -29.44 -20.60
CA GLU A 108 1.69 -30.09 -20.76
C GLU A 108 2.72 -29.58 -19.75
N THR A 109 2.75 -28.26 -19.53
CA THR A 109 3.64 -27.64 -18.53
C THR A 109 3.27 -28.13 -17.13
N PHE A 110 1.98 -28.14 -16.79
CA PHE A 110 1.49 -28.64 -15.51
C PHE A 110 1.93 -30.10 -15.29
N GLU A 111 1.67 -31.00 -16.25
CA GLU A 111 2.04 -32.41 -16.11
C GLU A 111 3.57 -32.62 -16.01
N LYS A 112 4.35 -31.84 -16.75
CA LYS A 112 5.82 -31.86 -16.65
C LYS A 112 6.27 -31.46 -15.23
N GLU A 113 5.68 -30.46 -14.65
CA GLU A 113 6.06 -29.97 -13.32
C GLU A 113 5.53 -30.88 -12.20
N VAL A 114 4.37 -31.54 -12.38
CA VAL A 114 3.89 -32.58 -11.46
C VAL A 114 4.80 -33.80 -11.49
N ARG A 115 5.26 -34.26 -12.67
CA ARG A 115 6.23 -35.38 -12.79
C ARG A 115 7.57 -35.03 -12.12
N LYS A 116 7.99 -33.75 -12.08
CA LYS A 116 9.17 -33.35 -11.30
C LYS A 116 8.88 -33.48 -9.80
N LEU A 117 7.68 -33.03 -9.37
CA LEU A 117 7.26 -33.12 -7.98
C LEU A 117 7.24 -34.56 -7.47
N GLU A 118 6.78 -35.51 -8.28
CA GLU A 118 6.77 -36.95 -7.96
C GLU A 118 8.17 -37.56 -7.74
N ARG A 119 9.20 -36.93 -8.33
CA ARG A 119 10.59 -37.41 -8.21
C ARG A 119 11.35 -36.79 -7.04
N LEU A 120 10.80 -35.71 -6.44
CA LEU A 120 11.44 -35.04 -5.34
C LEU A 120 11.15 -35.73 -4.00
N HIS A 121 12.15 -35.78 -3.14
CA HIS A 121 11.97 -36.32 -1.81
C HIS A 121 11.06 -35.34 -0.97
N PRO A 122 10.03 -35.86 -0.30
CA PRO A 122 9.06 -35.03 0.42
C PRO A 122 9.63 -34.08 1.50
N GLN A 123 10.75 -34.45 2.10
CA GLN A 123 11.44 -33.66 3.13
C GLN A 123 12.43 -32.64 2.53
N SER A 124 12.57 -32.61 1.23
CA SER A 124 13.47 -31.66 0.56
C SER A 124 12.81 -30.26 0.52
N PRO A 125 13.56 -29.17 0.74
CA PRO A 125 13.06 -27.81 0.54
C PRO A 125 12.50 -27.59 -0.88
N ASP A 126 13.09 -28.24 -1.88
CA ASP A 126 12.67 -28.17 -3.27
C ASP A 126 11.26 -28.72 -3.49
N PHE A 127 10.83 -29.72 -2.70
CA PHE A 127 9.48 -30.25 -2.77
C PHE A 127 8.43 -29.18 -2.42
N SER A 128 8.64 -28.43 -1.35
CA SER A 128 7.73 -27.35 -0.95
C SER A 128 7.66 -26.25 -2.00
N ILE A 129 8.80 -25.85 -2.56
CA ILE A 129 8.87 -24.82 -3.61
C ILE A 129 8.13 -25.29 -4.87
N GLN A 130 8.36 -26.54 -5.27
CA GLN A 130 7.72 -27.14 -6.44
C GLN A 130 6.20 -27.31 -6.24
N THR A 131 5.77 -27.72 -5.05
CA THR A 131 4.35 -27.80 -4.69
C THR A 131 3.66 -26.45 -4.79
N GLN A 132 4.26 -25.40 -4.22
CA GLN A 132 3.73 -24.04 -4.30
C GLN A 132 3.60 -23.55 -5.75
N TYR A 133 4.57 -23.89 -6.60
CA TYR A 133 4.54 -23.56 -8.02
C TYR A 133 3.39 -24.26 -8.75
N VAL A 134 3.25 -25.57 -8.57
CA VAL A 134 2.16 -26.35 -9.18
C VAL A 134 0.80 -25.86 -8.68
N GLN A 135 0.68 -25.58 -7.39
CA GLN A 135 -0.53 -24.96 -6.81
C GLN A 135 -0.83 -23.59 -7.41
N ALA A 136 0.20 -22.77 -7.67
CA ALA A 136 0.02 -21.46 -8.30
C ALA A 136 -0.60 -21.58 -9.70
N ILE A 137 -0.17 -22.56 -10.51
CA ILE A 137 -0.75 -22.83 -11.83
C ILE A 137 -2.22 -23.25 -11.72
N VAL A 138 -2.51 -24.22 -10.84
CA VAL A 138 -3.88 -24.76 -10.68
C VAL A 138 -4.85 -23.73 -10.12
N ASN A 139 -4.40 -22.87 -9.21
CA ASN A 139 -5.26 -21.90 -8.56
C ASN A 139 -5.61 -20.69 -9.46
N LEU A 140 -4.98 -20.54 -10.61
CA LEU A 140 -5.36 -19.53 -11.58
C LEU A 140 -6.74 -19.84 -12.19
N PRO A 141 -7.55 -18.80 -12.43
CA PRO A 141 -8.90 -18.96 -13.01
C PRO A 141 -8.84 -19.07 -14.54
N TRP A 142 -8.22 -20.14 -15.07
CA TRP A 142 -8.06 -20.36 -16.51
C TRP A 142 -9.40 -20.41 -17.23
N ASN A 143 -9.70 -19.38 -18.07
CA ASN A 143 -10.94 -19.26 -18.83
C ASN A 143 -12.22 -19.38 -17.96
N GLU A 144 -12.12 -18.98 -16.70
CA GLU A 144 -13.25 -18.90 -15.77
C GLU A 144 -13.76 -17.46 -15.75
N TYR A 145 -14.87 -17.18 -16.40
CA TYR A 145 -15.43 -15.84 -16.56
C TYR A 145 -16.67 -15.64 -15.70
N SER A 146 -16.78 -14.50 -15.03
CA SER A 146 -18.06 -14.02 -14.48
C SER A 146 -18.98 -13.59 -15.61
N LYS A 147 -20.29 -13.72 -15.40
CA LYS A 147 -21.28 -13.33 -16.39
C LYS A 147 -21.46 -11.82 -16.39
N ASP A 148 -21.07 -11.18 -17.48
CA ASP A 148 -21.10 -9.73 -17.62
C ASP A 148 -22.52 -9.17 -17.72
N ASN A 149 -22.73 -8.02 -17.10
CA ASN A 149 -23.95 -7.24 -17.23
C ASN A 149 -23.67 -5.88 -17.88
N PHE A 150 -23.87 -5.79 -19.21
CA PHE A 150 -23.75 -4.55 -19.97
C PHE A 150 -25.09 -3.78 -20.07
N ASN A 151 -25.90 -3.79 -19.01
CA ASN A 151 -27.10 -2.95 -18.95
C ASN A 151 -26.73 -1.53 -18.51
N LEU A 152 -26.67 -0.59 -19.47
CA LEU A 152 -26.27 0.80 -19.23
C LEU A 152 -27.17 1.52 -18.24
N ALA A 153 -28.50 1.24 -18.29
CA ALA A 153 -29.45 1.83 -17.32
C ALA A 153 -29.20 1.33 -15.88
N HIS A 154 -28.78 0.07 -15.73
CA HIS A 154 -28.36 -0.47 -14.44
C HIS A 154 -27.04 0.18 -13.98
N ALA A 155 -26.08 0.30 -14.87
CA ALA A 155 -24.79 0.94 -14.58
C ALA A 155 -24.97 2.39 -14.12
N GLN A 156 -25.81 3.17 -14.82
CA GLN A 156 -26.16 4.54 -14.42
C GLN A 156 -26.75 4.57 -13.01
N LYS A 157 -27.71 3.69 -12.70
CA LYS A 157 -28.33 3.64 -11.36
C LYS A 157 -27.33 3.31 -10.26
N VAL A 158 -26.38 2.40 -10.51
CA VAL A 158 -25.31 2.07 -9.53
C VAL A 158 -24.41 3.28 -9.29
N LEU A 159 -23.97 3.93 -10.37
CA LEU A 159 -23.13 5.13 -10.27
C LEU A 159 -23.84 6.28 -9.53
N ASP A 160 -25.13 6.51 -9.79
CA ASP A 160 -25.93 7.55 -9.15
C ASP A 160 -26.23 7.23 -7.67
N ARG A 161 -26.39 5.96 -7.34
CA ARG A 161 -26.55 5.50 -5.97
C ARG A 161 -25.29 5.75 -5.14
N ASP A 162 -24.12 5.48 -5.70
CA ASP A 162 -22.86 5.46 -4.97
C ASP A 162 -22.12 6.81 -4.99
N HIS A 163 -22.37 7.64 -6.01
CA HIS A 163 -21.65 8.89 -6.24
C HIS A 163 -22.62 10.04 -6.50
N TYR A 164 -22.58 11.03 -5.63
CA TYR A 164 -23.31 12.27 -5.83
C TYR A 164 -22.53 13.22 -6.75
N GLY A 165 -23.23 13.90 -7.67
CA GLY A 165 -22.58 14.75 -8.68
C GLY A 165 -21.75 13.97 -9.70
N LEU A 166 -20.66 14.56 -10.20
CA LEU A 166 -19.75 13.96 -11.18
C LEU A 166 -20.43 13.54 -12.48
N GLU A 167 -21.45 14.28 -12.95
CA GLU A 167 -22.28 13.89 -14.12
C GLU A 167 -21.44 13.63 -15.36
N LYS A 168 -20.49 14.52 -15.69
CA LYS A 168 -19.57 14.35 -16.83
C LYS A 168 -18.72 13.08 -16.74
N VAL A 169 -18.26 12.74 -15.54
CA VAL A 169 -17.45 11.53 -15.29
C VAL A 169 -18.29 10.29 -15.50
N LYS A 170 -19.51 10.27 -14.96
CA LYS A 170 -20.46 9.15 -15.11
C LYS A 170 -20.84 8.96 -16.57
N GLU A 171 -21.13 10.04 -17.28
CA GLU A 171 -21.45 10.01 -18.71
C GLU A 171 -20.32 9.37 -19.52
N ARG A 172 -19.06 9.81 -19.31
CA ARG A 172 -17.89 9.24 -19.99
C ARG A 172 -17.68 7.76 -19.66
N ILE A 173 -17.90 7.35 -18.41
CA ILE A 173 -17.85 5.93 -18.03
C ILE A 173 -18.95 5.13 -18.78
N ILE A 174 -20.19 5.64 -18.83
CA ILE A 174 -21.30 4.98 -19.54
C ILE A 174 -21.02 4.90 -21.04
N GLU A 175 -20.49 5.95 -21.67
CA GLU A 175 -20.06 5.95 -23.06
C GLU A 175 -19.02 4.85 -23.33
N HIS A 176 -18.01 4.76 -22.48
CA HIS A 176 -16.99 3.70 -22.59
C HIS A 176 -17.61 2.30 -22.48
N LEU A 177 -18.51 2.08 -21.51
CA LEU A 177 -19.21 0.81 -21.36
C LEU A 177 -20.12 0.50 -22.56
N ALA A 178 -20.72 1.51 -23.19
CA ALA A 178 -21.49 1.36 -24.41
C ALA A 178 -20.62 0.91 -25.60
N VAL A 179 -19.43 1.47 -25.75
CA VAL A 179 -18.46 1.05 -26.77
C VAL A 179 -18.06 -0.42 -26.55
N LEU A 180 -17.71 -0.80 -25.33
CA LEU A 180 -17.37 -2.19 -24.99
C LEU A 180 -18.51 -3.16 -25.30
N LYS A 181 -19.77 -2.76 -25.00
CA LYS A 181 -20.95 -3.54 -25.31
C LYS A 181 -21.15 -3.77 -26.81
N LEU A 182 -20.96 -2.70 -27.61
CA LEU A 182 -21.16 -2.76 -29.07
C LEU A 182 -20.03 -3.52 -29.78
N LYS A 183 -18.80 -3.32 -29.33
CA LYS A 183 -17.61 -3.94 -29.90
C LYS A 183 -17.51 -5.43 -29.55
N GLY A 184 -18.03 -5.84 -28.40
CA GLY A 184 -18.02 -7.22 -27.92
C GLY A 184 -16.62 -7.71 -27.51
N ASP A 185 -15.61 -6.84 -27.50
CA ASP A 185 -14.27 -7.10 -27.01
C ASP A 185 -13.83 -6.00 -26.04
N MET A 186 -12.74 -6.26 -25.30
CA MET A 186 -12.17 -5.29 -24.35
C MET A 186 -11.02 -4.47 -24.94
N LYS A 187 -10.84 -4.51 -26.28
CA LYS A 187 -9.79 -3.76 -26.99
C LYS A 187 -10.17 -2.28 -27.12
N SER A 188 -10.18 -1.58 -26.03
CA SER A 188 -10.44 -0.14 -25.93
C SER A 188 -9.35 0.53 -25.09
N PRO A 189 -9.10 1.82 -25.24
CA PRO A 189 -8.22 2.55 -24.35
C PRO A 189 -8.63 2.34 -22.90
N ILE A 190 -7.66 2.33 -22.00
CA ILE A 190 -7.90 2.11 -20.57
C ILE A 190 -8.39 3.41 -19.96
N ILE A 191 -9.42 3.35 -19.15
CA ILE A 191 -9.89 4.51 -18.38
C ILE A 191 -8.83 4.90 -17.35
N CYS A 192 -8.40 6.16 -17.37
CA CYS A 192 -7.59 6.77 -16.33
C CYS A 192 -8.37 7.89 -15.65
N LEU A 193 -8.77 7.68 -14.40
CA LEU A 193 -9.43 8.68 -13.57
C LEU A 193 -8.37 9.54 -12.88
N TYR A 194 -8.23 10.79 -13.27
CA TYR A 194 -7.23 11.68 -12.68
C TYR A 194 -7.87 12.90 -12.00
N GLY A 195 -7.20 13.44 -11.00
CA GLY A 195 -7.68 14.61 -10.25
C GLY A 195 -7.21 14.59 -8.80
N PRO A 196 -7.64 15.56 -7.98
CA PRO A 196 -7.17 15.70 -6.61
C PRO A 196 -7.49 14.49 -5.73
N PRO A 197 -6.76 14.30 -4.62
CA PRO A 197 -7.02 13.19 -3.71
C PRO A 197 -8.38 13.34 -3.00
N GLY A 198 -9.02 12.22 -2.71
CA GLY A 198 -10.26 12.20 -1.93
C GLY A 198 -11.55 12.47 -2.70
N VAL A 199 -11.51 12.57 -4.03
CA VAL A 199 -12.70 12.80 -4.88
C VAL A 199 -13.43 11.50 -5.28
N GLY A 200 -12.97 10.35 -4.82
CA GLY A 200 -13.68 9.09 -5.05
C GLY A 200 -13.26 8.30 -6.28
N LYS A 201 -12.09 8.57 -6.89
CA LYS A 201 -11.59 7.84 -8.08
C LYS A 201 -11.61 6.32 -7.92
N THR A 202 -11.04 5.82 -6.83
CA THR A 202 -10.98 4.37 -6.54
C THR A 202 -12.36 3.76 -6.27
N SER A 203 -13.28 4.52 -5.66
CA SER A 203 -14.66 4.06 -5.44
C SER A 203 -15.50 4.04 -6.72
N LEU A 204 -15.25 4.95 -7.67
CA LEU A 204 -15.87 4.89 -9.00
C LEU A 204 -15.55 3.56 -9.71
N GLY A 205 -14.28 3.14 -9.68
CA GLY A 205 -13.89 1.84 -10.23
C GLY A 205 -14.57 0.65 -9.57
N LYS A 206 -14.81 0.72 -8.24
CA LYS A 206 -15.57 -0.31 -7.53
C LYS A 206 -17.02 -0.36 -8.00
N SER A 207 -17.67 0.79 -8.18
CA SER A 207 -19.05 0.88 -8.67
C SER A 207 -19.17 0.40 -10.11
N VAL A 208 -18.17 0.62 -10.95
CA VAL A 208 -18.10 0.04 -12.31
C VAL A 208 -18.05 -1.50 -12.23
N ALA A 209 -17.24 -2.07 -11.37
CA ALA A 209 -17.16 -3.52 -11.18
C ALA A 209 -18.50 -4.11 -10.71
N GLU A 210 -19.18 -3.45 -9.77
CA GLU A 210 -20.52 -3.84 -9.32
C GLU A 210 -21.55 -3.77 -10.44
N ALA A 211 -21.55 -2.69 -11.23
CA ALA A 211 -22.45 -2.49 -12.34
C ALA A 211 -22.32 -3.57 -13.42
N LEU A 212 -21.10 -4.03 -13.68
CA LEU A 212 -20.78 -5.10 -14.63
C LEU A 212 -20.96 -6.50 -14.04
N HIS A 213 -21.25 -6.65 -12.76
CA HIS A 213 -21.25 -7.93 -12.02
C HIS A 213 -19.90 -8.66 -12.07
N ARG A 214 -18.79 -7.90 -12.17
CA ARG A 214 -17.41 -8.42 -12.17
C ARG A 214 -16.80 -8.36 -10.78
N LYS A 215 -15.84 -9.22 -10.52
CA LYS A 215 -15.01 -9.12 -9.31
C LYS A 215 -14.16 -7.86 -9.36
N TYR A 216 -14.07 -7.20 -8.23
CA TYR A 216 -13.25 -6.00 -8.03
C TYR A 216 -11.89 -6.37 -7.45
N VAL A 217 -10.84 -5.86 -8.05
CA VAL A 217 -9.45 -6.04 -7.61
C VAL A 217 -8.78 -4.68 -7.55
N ARG A 218 -8.09 -4.38 -6.46
CA ARG A 218 -7.30 -3.16 -6.32
C ARG A 218 -5.83 -3.50 -6.17
N VAL A 219 -5.00 -2.91 -7.01
CA VAL A 219 -3.53 -3.00 -6.97
C VAL A 219 -3.00 -1.59 -6.78
N SER A 220 -2.38 -1.32 -5.63
CA SER A 220 -1.66 -0.05 -5.40
C SER A 220 -0.31 -0.13 -6.08
N LEU A 221 -0.05 0.84 -6.96
CA LEU A 221 1.23 0.99 -7.67
C LEU A 221 2.17 1.97 -6.95
N GLY A 222 1.67 2.68 -5.94
CA GLY A 222 2.48 3.58 -5.13
C GLY A 222 3.57 2.83 -4.37
N GLY A 223 4.83 3.22 -4.62
CA GLY A 223 6.01 2.57 -4.01
C GLY A 223 6.51 1.33 -4.75
N LEU A 224 6.05 1.08 -5.98
CA LEU A 224 6.63 0.09 -6.87
C LEU A 224 7.94 0.64 -7.45
N HIS A 225 9.03 -0.11 -7.24
CA HIS A 225 10.37 0.24 -7.70
C HIS A 225 11.01 -0.87 -8.56
N ASP A 226 10.41 -2.07 -8.57
CA ASP A 226 10.92 -3.25 -9.27
C ASP A 226 9.87 -3.80 -10.24
N GLU A 227 10.25 -4.00 -11.51
CA GLU A 227 9.38 -4.62 -12.51
C GLU A 227 8.97 -6.05 -12.11
N ALA A 228 9.81 -6.74 -11.33
CA ALA A 228 9.52 -8.07 -10.83
C ALA A 228 8.28 -8.12 -9.92
N GLU A 229 7.88 -7.00 -9.32
CA GLU A 229 6.61 -6.95 -8.59
C GLU A 229 5.39 -7.07 -9.53
N ILE A 230 5.52 -6.68 -10.80
CA ILE A 230 4.45 -6.78 -11.81
C ILE A 230 4.53 -8.11 -12.54
N ARG A 231 5.72 -8.45 -13.07
CA ARG A 231 5.99 -9.65 -13.90
C ARG A 231 6.40 -10.90 -13.10
N GLY A 232 6.56 -10.80 -11.78
CA GLY A 232 7.09 -11.90 -10.97
C GLY A 232 8.61 -12.03 -11.00
N HIS A 233 9.15 -12.68 -9.99
CA HIS A 233 10.57 -12.99 -9.87
C HIS A 233 10.90 -14.27 -10.61
N ARG A 234 12.09 -14.37 -11.20
CA ARG A 234 12.55 -15.63 -11.79
C ARG A 234 12.62 -16.72 -10.72
N ARG A 235 12.09 -17.89 -11.02
CA ARG A 235 11.94 -19.04 -10.10
C ARG A 235 13.26 -19.53 -9.46
N THR A 236 14.40 -19.17 -10.05
CA THR A 236 15.73 -19.53 -9.55
C THR A 236 16.14 -18.79 -8.28
N TYR A 237 15.44 -17.72 -7.91
CA TYR A 237 15.74 -16.96 -6.69
C TYR A 237 15.00 -17.52 -5.48
N ILE A 238 15.68 -17.54 -4.33
CA ILE A 238 15.05 -17.93 -3.05
C ILE A 238 13.98 -16.88 -2.69
N GLY A 239 12.76 -17.32 -2.42
CA GLY A 239 11.64 -16.44 -2.14
C GLY A 239 10.95 -15.85 -3.38
N ALA A 240 11.24 -16.40 -4.58
CA ALA A 240 10.55 -16.01 -5.81
C ALA A 240 9.03 -16.20 -5.69
N MET A 241 8.27 -15.26 -6.23
CA MET A 241 6.80 -15.33 -6.31
C MET A 241 6.31 -14.70 -7.60
N SER A 242 5.09 -15.09 -7.99
CA SER A 242 4.39 -14.49 -9.13
C SER A 242 4.15 -13.00 -8.93
N GLY A 243 4.01 -12.27 -10.03
CA GLY A 243 3.72 -10.85 -10.03
C GLY A 243 2.35 -10.51 -9.41
N ARG A 244 2.19 -9.27 -9.02
CA ARG A 244 0.95 -8.77 -8.37
C ARG A 244 -0.29 -8.97 -9.23
N ILE A 245 -0.15 -8.91 -10.56
CA ILE A 245 -1.27 -9.14 -11.50
C ILE A 245 -1.78 -10.58 -11.33
N ILE A 246 -0.89 -11.56 -11.44
CA ILE A 246 -1.21 -12.98 -11.30
C ILE A 246 -1.74 -13.33 -9.91
N GLN A 247 -1.10 -12.85 -8.84
CA GLN A 247 -1.57 -13.07 -7.46
C GLN A 247 -2.99 -12.56 -7.24
N ASN A 248 -3.31 -11.40 -7.81
CA ASN A 248 -4.64 -10.82 -7.66
C ASN A 248 -5.69 -11.49 -8.54
N LEU A 249 -5.31 -12.04 -9.70
CA LEU A 249 -6.20 -12.91 -10.48
C LEU A 249 -6.57 -14.18 -9.72
N GLN A 250 -5.60 -14.83 -9.06
CA GLN A 250 -5.87 -15.97 -8.19
C GLN A 250 -6.87 -15.63 -7.08
N LYS A 251 -6.69 -14.47 -6.41
CA LYS A 251 -7.61 -14.00 -5.36
C LYS A 251 -9.00 -13.67 -5.91
N ALA A 252 -9.09 -13.14 -7.11
CA ALA A 252 -10.36 -12.81 -7.76
C ALA A 252 -11.17 -14.07 -8.13
N GLY A 253 -10.47 -15.17 -8.51
CA GLY A 253 -11.08 -16.41 -8.93
C GLY A 253 -11.84 -16.31 -10.26
N THR A 254 -11.60 -15.27 -11.06
CA THR A 254 -12.18 -15.07 -12.40
C THR A 254 -11.15 -14.44 -13.33
N SER A 255 -11.23 -14.76 -14.65
CA SER A 255 -10.33 -14.21 -15.68
C SER A 255 -10.77 -12.85 -16.22
N ASN A 256 -11.93 -12.34 -15.83
CA ASN A 256 -12.46 -11.06 -16.30
C ASN A 256 -12.80 -10.08 -15.16
N PRO A 257 -11.96 -9.93 -14.14
CA PRO A 257 -12.22 -8.93 -13.09
C PRO A 257 -12.06 -7.50 -13.62
N VAL A 258 -12.48 -6.54 -12.80
CA VAL A 258 -12.09 -5.13 -12.97
C VAL A 258 -10.90 -4.86 -12.06
N PHE A 259 -9.75 -4.54 -12.65
CA PHE A 259 -8.53 -4.14 -11.95
C PHE A 259 -8.45 -2.64 -11.81
N ILE A 260 -8.33 -2.17 -10.60
CA ILE A 260 -8.00 -0.77 -10.31
C ILE A 260 -6.51 -0.66 -10.03
N LEU A 261 -5.81 -0.02 -10.94
CA LEU A 261 -4.40 0.33 -10.80
C LEU A 261 -4.29 1.70 -10.13
N ASP A 262 -4.18 1.67 -8.80
CA ASP A 262 -4.28 2.87 -7.99
C ASP A 262 -2.90 3.57 -7.86
N GLU A 263 -2.89 4.90 -7.99
CA GLU A 263 -1.70 5.74 -7.89
C GLU A 263 -0.63 5.43 -8.96
N ILE A 264 -1.05 5.31 -10.25
CA ILE A 264 -0.13 5.05 -11.36
C ILE A 264 0.89 6.19 -11.57
N ASP A 265 0.57 7.39 -11.12
CA ASP A 265 1.43 8.57 -11.12
C ASP A 265 2.62 8.48 -10.15
N LYS A 266 2.63 7.49 -9.27
CA LYS A 266 3.71 7.24 -8.31
C LYS A 266 4.66 6.12 -8.72
N VAL A 267 4.49 5.57 -9.92
CA VAL A 267 5.42 4.61 -10.50
C VAL A 267 6.67 5.38 -10.95
N THR A 268 7.80 5.07 -10.35
CA THR A 268 9.09 5.70 -10.66
C THR A 268 10.01 4.71 -11.34
N ASN A 269 10.78 5.19 -12.30
CA ASN A 269 11.83 4.40 -12.92
C ASN A 269 13.09 4.52 -12.05
N ASP A 270 13.51 3.42 -11.44
CA ASP A 270 14.72 3.33 -10.65
C ASP A 270 15.75 2.42 -11.32
N PHE A 271 16.98 2.42 -10.82
CA PHE A 271 18.10 1.59 -11.30
C PHE A 271 17.82 0.07 -11.27
N LYS A 272 16.74 -0.39 -10.66
CA LYS A 272 16.39 -1.81 -10.49
C LYS A 272 15.40 -2.36 -11.52
N GLY A 273 14.96 -1.57 -12.47
CA GLY A 273 14.03 -2.00 -13.51
C GLY A 273 13.12 -0.88 -14.00
N ASP A 274 12.31 -1.17 -15.01
CA ASP A 274 11.33 -0.25 -15.56
C ASP A 274 9.90 -0.78 -15.35
N PRO A 275 9.28 -0.49 -14.19
CA PRO A 275 7.91 -0.91 -13.93
C PRO A 275 6.90 -0.32 -14.95
N ALA A 276 7.20 0.85 -15.54
CA ALA A 276 6.35 1.45 -16.56
C ALA A 276 6.31 0.61 -17.83
N SER A 277 7.44 0.02 -18.22
CA SER A 277 7.51 -0.90 -19.37
C SER A 277 6.72 -2.20 -19.11
N ALA A 278 6.80 -2.74 -17.89
CA ALA A 278 5.99 -3.91 -17.50
C ALA A 278 4.48 -3.59 -17.50
N LEU A 279 4.09 -2.38 -17.08
CA LEU A 279 2.71 -1.94 -17.16
C LEU A 279 2.23 -1.75 -18.60
N LEU A 280 3.09 -1.30 -19.52
CA LEU A 280 2.73 -1.20 -20.95
C LEU A 280 2.29 -2.56 -21.50
N GLU A 281 3.00 -3.64 -21.19
CA GLU A 281 2.61 -4.99 -21.62
C GLU A 281 1.25 -5.44 -21.04
N VAL A 282 0.99 -5.11 -19.78
CA VAL A 282 -0.29 -5.40 -19.12
C VAL A 282 -1.44 -4.60 -19.74
N LEU A 283 -1.18 -3.34 -20.07
CA LEU A 283 -2.18 -2.37 -20.46
C LEU A 283 -2.40 -2.27 -21.98
N ASP A 284 -1.48 -2.77 -22.77
CA ASP A 284 -1.61 -2.76 -24.23
C ASP A 284 -2.55 -3.88 -24.70
N PRO A 285 -3.72 -3.55 -25.29
CA PRO A 285 -4.66 -4.56 -25.79
C PRO A 285 -4.11 -5.47 -26.89
N GLU A 286 -3.00 -5.09 -27.53
CA GLU A 286 -2.34 -5.91 -28.57
C GLU A 286 -1.39 -6.94 -27.95
N GLN A 287 -0.85 -6.69 -26.76
CA GLN A 287 0.16 -7.51 -26.09
C GLN A 287 -0.40 -8.30 -24.89
N ASN A 288 -1.43 -7.78 -24.23
CA ASN A 288 -1.93 -8.33 -22.96
C ASN A 288 -2.61 -9.71 -23.08
N ASN A 289 -2.85 -10.20 -24.29
CA ASN A 289 -3.35 -11.55 -24.53
C ASN A 289 -2.29 -12.66 -24.27
N ALA A 290 -1.02 -12.27 -24.16
CA ALA A 290 0.11 -13.14 -23.89
C ALA A 290 1.02 -12.55 -22.80
N PHE A 291 0.43 -12.11 -21.68
CA PHE A 291 1.19 -11.56 -20.57
C PHE A 291 2.06 -12.63 -19.92
N HIS A 292 3.37 -12.43 -19.95
CA HIS A 292 4.35 -13.36 -19.41
C HIS A 292 4.71 -13.05 -17.96
N ASP A 293 4.46 -14.01 -17.05
CA ASP A 293 4.93 -13.93 -15.66
C ASP A 293 6.19 -14.78 -15.49
N ASN A 294 7.28 -14.15 -15.04
CA ASN A 294 8.60 -14.78 -14.90
C ASN A 294 8.64 -15.93 -13.88
N TYR A 295 7.73 -15.94 -12.89
CA TYR A 295 7.66 -17.01 -11.91
C TYR A 295 6.93 -18.22 -12.47
N LEU A 296 5.80 -17.98 -13.14
CA LEU A 296 5.01 -19.05 -13.75
C LEU A 296 5.69 -19.62 -15.00
N ASP A 297 6.46 -18.79 -15.72
CA ASP A 297 7.04 -19.11 -17.02
C ASP A 297 5.98 -19.62 -18.02
N ILE A 298 4.79 -19.01 -17.96
CA ILE A 298 3.61 -19.32 -18.76
C ILE A 298 2.92 -18.01 -19.10
N ASP A 299 2.44 -17.88 -20.33
CA ASP A 299 1.66 -16.75 -20.76
C ASP A 299 0.21 -16.84 -20.25
N TYR A 300 -0.33 -15.72 -19.77
CA TYR A 300 -1.70 -15.62 -19.32
C TYR A 300 -2.45 -14.56 -20.11
N ASP A 301 -3.66 -14.89 -20.56
CA ASP A 301 -4.51 -13.99 -21.34
C ASP A 301 -5.24 -12.98 -20.43
N LEU A 302 -4.81 -11.71 -20.48
CA LEU A 302 -5.43 -10.58 -19.78
C LEU A 302 -6.45 -9.82 -20.65
N SER A 303 -6.70 -10.24 -21.89
CA SER A 303 -7.53 -9.49 -22.85
C SER A 303 -8.99 -9.29 -22.43
N LYS A 304 -9.47 -10.07 -21.45
CA LYS A 304 -10.83 -9.95 -20.90
C LYS A 304 -10.88 -9.17 -19.57
N VAL A 305 -9.73 -8.81 -19.03
CA VAL A 305 -9.63 -7.97 -17.84
C VAL A 305 -9.96 -6.53 -18.18
N MET A 306 -10.76 -5.86 -17.36
CA MET A 306 -10.98 -4.42 -17.48
C MET A 306 -10.05 -3.68 -16.55
N PHE A 307 -9.13 -2.90 -17.09
CA PHE A 307 -8.24 -2.06 -16.32
C PHE A 307 -8.77 -0.64 -16.18
N ILE A 308 -8.73 -0.09 -14.98
CA ILE A 308 -9.01 1.31 -14.67
C ILE A 308 -7.84 1.83 -13.86
N ALA A 309 -7.16 2.84 -14.37
CA ALA A 309 -6.07 3.50 -13.65
C ALA A 309 -6.59 4.69 -12.85
N THR A 310 -5.92 5.03 -11.75
CA THR A 310 -6.14 6.28 -11.03
C THR A 310 -4.84 7.05 -10.87
N ALA A 311 -4.90 8.37 -11.02
CA ALA A 311 -3.76 9.27 -10.84
C ALA A 311 -4.18 10.55 -10.10
N ASN A 312 -3.25 11.16 -9.40
CA ASN A 312 -3.46 12.50 -8.86
C ASN A 312 -2.86 13.57 -9.79
N ASN A 313 -1.76 13.24 -10.46
CA ASN A 313 -1.05 14.13 -11.38
C ASN A 313 -0.64 13.36 -12.62
N LEU A 314 -0.88 13.93 -13.81
CA LEU A 314 -0.50 13.31 -15.09
C LEU A 314 0.96 13.55 -15.47
N ASN A 315 1.58 14.60 -14.93
CA ASN A 315 2.94 15.03 -15.33
C ASN A 315 4.04 14.02 -15.00
N THR A 316 3.78 13.10 -14.08
CA THR A 316 4.74 12.06 -13.65
C THR A 316 4.56 10.74 -14.40
N ILE A 317 3.49 10.61 -15.19
CA ILE A 317 3.21 9.41 -15.97
C ILE A 317 3.97 9.49 -17.30
N SER A 318 4.60 8.39 -17.72
CA SER A 318 5.31 8.36 -18.98
C SER A 318 4.35 8.52 -20.17
N GLN A 319 4.79 9.23 -21.21
CA GLN A 319 3.96 9.50 -22.40
C GLN A 319 3.44 8.22 -23.08
N PRO A 320 4.22 7.13 -23.23
CA PRO A 320 3.71 5.90 -23.81
C PRO A 320 2.54 5.25 -23.04
N LEU A 321 2.47 5.45 -21.71
CA LEU A 321 1.34 5.00 -20.92
C LEU A 321 0.12 5.91 -21.12
N LEU A 322 0.33 7.23 -21.15
CA LEU A 322 -0.76 8.20 -21.40
C LEU A 322 -1.43 7.99 -22.76
N ASP A 323 -0.66 7.68 -23.79
CA ASP A 323 -1.17 7.45 -25.15
C ASP A 323 -2.12 6.24 -25.26
N ARG A 324 -2.09 5.33 -24.29
CA ARG A 324 -2.97 4.16 -24.19
C ARG A 324 -4.18 4.36 -23.27
N MET A 325 -4.30 5.55 -22.70
CA MET A 325 -5.33 5.84 -21.69
C MET A 325 -6.36 6.85 -22.21
N GLU A 326 -7.61 6.59 -21.91
CA GLU A 326 -8.67 7.58 -21.99
C GLU A 326 -8.71 8.36 -20.67
N LEU A 327 -8.30 9.63 -20.72
CA LEU A 327 -8.18 10.47 -19.54
C LEU A 327 -9.55 11.06 -19.17
N ILE A 328 -10.02 10.79 -17.95
CA ILE A 328 -11.26 11.35 -17.41
C ILE A 328 -10.92 12.15 -16.16
N GLU A 329 -11.13 13.45 -16.23
CA GLU A 329 -10.89 14.34 -15.10
C GLU A 329 -11.99 14.22 -14.07
N VAL A 330 -11.60 13.94 -12.82
CA VAL A 330 -12.47 13.95 -11.66
C VAL A 330 -12.14 15.20 -10.86
N SER A 331 -12.92 16.25 -11.06
CA SER A 331 -12.73 17.53 -10.37
C SER A 331 -13.00 17.44 -8.87
N GLY A 332 -12.54 18.44 -8.14
CA GLY A 332 -12.94 18.62 -6.73
C GLY A 332 -14.42 18.95 -6.59
N TYR A 333 -14.94 18.77 -5.39
CA TYR A 333 -16.33 19.06 -5.05
C TYR A 333 -16.51 20.49 -4.54
N ILE A 334 -17.59 21.13 -4.96
CA ILE A 334 -18.04 22.39 -4.35
C ILE A 334 -18.67 22.15 -2.97
N MET A 335 -18.87 23.22 -2.20
CA MET A 335 -19.38 23.14 -0.84
C MET A 335 -20.70 22.35 -0.74
N GLU A 336 -21.64 22.66 -1.61
CA GLU A 336 -22.96 22.07 -1.66
C GLU A 336 -22.88 20.56 -1.93
N GLU A 337 -22.01 20.14 -2.84
CA GLU A 337 -21.76 18.73 -3.14
C GLU A 337 -21.15 18.00 -1.96
N LYS A 338 -20.16 18.60 -1.27
CA LYS A 338 -19.55 18.02 -0.06
C LYS A 338 -20.57 17.81 1.05
N VAL A 339 -21.50 18.75 1.25
CA VAL A 339 -22.59 18.63 2.23
C VAL A 339 -23.52 17.47 1.87
N GLU A 340 -23.92 17.34 0.60
CA GLU A 340 -24.77 16.24 0.14
C GLU A 340 -24.05 14.88 0.24
N ILE A 341 -22.79 14.81 -0.16
CA ILE A 341 -21.97 13.60 -0.02
C ILE A 341 -21.83 13.19 1.45
N ALA A 342 -21.57 14.16 2.32
CA ALA A 342 -21.50 13.92 3.76
C ALA A 342 -22.80 13.35 4.31
N ALA A 343 -23.94 13.99 3.96
CA ALA A 343 -25.25 13.59 4.47
C ALA A 343 -25.68 12.21 3.95
N ARG A 344 -25.47 11.93 2.65
CA ARG A 344 -25.97 10.71 1.99
C ARG A 344 -25.06 9.50 2.15
N HIS A 345 -23.73 9.72 2.20
CA HIS A 345 -22.73 8.64 2.16
C HIS A 345 -21.85 8.57 3.39
N LEU A 346 -21.20 9.70 3.81
CA LEU A 346 -20.20 9.64 4.87
C LEU A 346 -20.82 9.42 6.25
N VAL A 347 -21.85 10.16 6.62
CA VAL A 347 -22.50 10.02 7.93
C VAL A 347 -23.10 8.63 8.11
N PRO A 348 -23.91 8.06 7.18
CA PRO A 348 -24.44 6.71 7.32
C PRO A 348 -23.36 5.65 7.43
N LYS A 349 -22.30 5.75 6.60
CA LYS A 349 -21.13 4.85 6.63
C LYS A 349 -20.41 4.90 7.97
N GLN A 350 -20.16 6.11 8.49
CA GLN A 350 -19.46 6.28 9.75
C GLN A 350 -20.29 5.85 10.96
N LEU A 351 -21.61 6.01 10.93
CA LEU A 351 -22.51 5.44 11.95
C LEU A 351 -22.39 3.91 12.01
N GLU A 352 -22.41 3.26 10.86
CA GLU A 352 -22.28 1.80 10.76
C GLU A 352 -20.93 1.30 11.26
N ILE A 353 -19.83 1.92 10.80
CA ILE A 353 -18.46 1.54 11.20
C ILE A 353 -18.24 1.67 12.71
N HIS A 354 -18.88 2.66 13.35
CA HIS A 354 -18.71 2.90 14.78
C HIS A 354 -19.80 2.24 15.66
N GLY A 355 -20.65 1.38 15.08
CA GLY A 355 -21.69 0.64 15.82
C GLY A 355 -22.82 1.52 16.36
N LEU A 356 -23.00 2.72 15.78
CA LEU A 356 -24.08 3.61 16.15
C LEU A 356 -25.32 3.31 15.29
N SER A 357 -26.49 3.15 15.93
CA SER A 357 -27.74 2.87 15.20
C SER A 357 -28.14 4.06 14.33
N LYS A 358 -28.56 3.78 13.08
CA LYS A 358 -29.07 4.80 12.16
C LYS A 358 -30.21 5.58 12.82
N GLY A 359 -30.15 6.91 12.76
CA GLY A 359 -31.20 7.80 13.26
C GLY A 359 -31.07 8.23 14.73
N LYS A 360 -30.17 7.64 15.53
CA LYS A 360 -29.97 8.08 16.93
C LYS A 360 -29.40 9.49 17.05
N VAL A 361 -28.51 9.87 16.14
CA VAL A 361 -27.90 11.19 16.10
C VAL A 361 -28.04 11.78 14.70
N LYS A 362 -28.58 12.98 14.59
CA LYS A 362 -28.75 13.68 13.31
C LYS A 362 -27.62 14.69 13.09
N PHE A 363 -27.22 14.82 11.84
CA PHE A 363 -26.27 15.84 11.37
C PHE A 363 -27.00 16.81 10.42
N PRO A 364 -27.50 17.94 10.92
CA PRO A 364 -28.11 18.95 10.06
C PRO A 364 -27.14 19.45 8.99
N LYS A 365 -27.63 19.86 7.82
CA LYS A 365 -26.78 20.40 6.74
C LYS A 365 -25.93 21.58 7.20
N LYS A 366 -26.46 22.44 8.07
CA LYS A 366 -25.71 23.57 8.68
C LYS A 366 -24.49 23.10 9.47
N THR A 367 -24.61 22.00 10.21
CA THR A 367 -23.48 21.42 10.96
C THR A 367 -22.42 20.84 10.01
N LEU A 368 -22.84 20.13 8.96
CA LEU A 368 -21.92 19.60 7.94
C LEU A 368 -21.19 20.75 7.22
N GLN A 369 -21.91 21.81 6.89
CA GLN A 369 -21.33 23.02 6.31
C GLN A 369 -20.30 23.66 7.24
N ALA A 370 -20.60 23.80 8.53
CA ALA A 370 -19.66 24.34 9.51
C ALA A 370 -18.41 23.46 9.66
N ILE A 371 -18.54 22.12 9.58
CA ILE A 371 -17.38 21.22 9.59
C ILE A 371 -16.51 21.47 8.36
N ILE A 372 -17.11 21.58 7.18
CA ILE A 372 -16.39 21.79 5.93
C ILE A 372 -15.66 23.14 5.94
N GLU A 373 -16.33 24.21 6.36
CA GLU A 373 -15.77 25.57 6.34
C GLU A 373 -14.68 25.81 7.39
N SER A 374 -14.83 25.21 8.58
CA SER A 374 -14.00 25.54 9.72
C SER A 374 -12.96 24.47 10.08
N TYR A 375 -13.10 23.26 9.59
CA TYR A 375 -12.26 22.13 10.00
C TYR A 375 -11.67 21.33 8.82
N THR A 376 -11.95 21.71 7.57
CA THR A 376 -11.37 21.05 6.40
C THR A 376 -10.92 22.03 5.33
N ARG A 377 -9.81 21.71 4.63
CA ARG A 377 -9.30 22.48 3.49
C ARG A 377 -8.81 21.50 2.42
N GLU A 378 -9.74 20.91 1.70
CA GLU A 378 -9.45 19.89 0.68
C GLU A 378 -10.40 19.99 -0.51
N SER A 379 -9.97 19.54 -1.68
CA SER A 379 -10.83 19.43 -2.88
C SER A 379 -11.82 18.29 -2.79
N GLY A 380 -11.42 17.20 -2.13
CA GLY A 380 -12.23 16.01 -1.92
C GLY A 380 -13.03 16.02 -0.62
N VAL A 381 -13.28 14.82 -0.10
CA VAL A 381 -14.04 14.58 1.13
C VAL A 381 -13.32 13.65 2.12
N ARG A 382 -12.00 13.43 1.93
CA ARG A 382 -11.23 12.49 2.76
C ARG A 382 -10.97 13.02 4.17
N GLU A 383 -10.68 14.31 4.29
CA GLU A 383 -10.49 14.96 5.57
C GLU A 383 -11.84 15.12 6.29
N LEU A 384 -12.88 15.48 5.54
CA LEU A 384 -14.26 15.53 6.03
C LEU A 384 -14.70 14.18 6.62
N ASP A 385 -14.43 13.05 5.93
CA ASP A 385 -14.70 11.70 6.44
C ASP A 385 -13.98 11.45 7.78
N LYS A 386 -12.71 11.87 7.89
CA LYS A 386 -11.93 11.77 9.15
C LYS A 386 -12.50 12.63 10.28
N LYS A 387 -12.95 13.86 10.00
CA LYS A 387 -13.57 14.74 11.01
C LYS A 387 -14.90 14.17 11.49
N ILE A 388 -15.74 13.68 10.58
CA ILE A 388 -16.98 12.96 10.92
C ILE A 388 -16.67 11.73 11.77
N ALA A 389 -15.68 10.91 11.38
CA ALA A 389 -15.24 9.75 12.16
C ALA A 389 -14.75 10.14 13.58
N LYS A 390 -14.08 11.29 13.74
CA LYS A 390 -13.66 11.79 15.05
C LYS A 390 -14.86 12.11 15.94
N ILE A 391 -15.92 12.72 15.40
CA ILE A 391 -17.17 12.96 16.11
C ILE A 391 -17.82 11.62 16.50
N MET A 392 -17.92 10.67 15.55
CA MET A 392 -18.54 9.37 15.79
C MET A 392 -17.83 8.57 16.89
N ARG A 393 -16.49 8.61 16.95
CA ARG A 393 -15.73 7.97 18.03
C ARG A 393 -16.07 8.55 19.41
N LYS A 394 -16.23 9.87 19.52
CA LYS A 394 -16.63 10.49 20.79
C LYS A 394 -18.07 10.13 21.17
N LEU A 395 -18.97 10.05 20.19
CA LEU A 395 -20.34 9.59 20.42
C LEU A 395 -20.39 8.11 20.84
N ALA A 396 -19.61 7.26 20.17
CA ALA A 396 -19.51 5.84 20.53
C ALA A 396 -18.96 5.65 21.96
N ARG A 397 -17.97 6.46 22.36
CA ARG A 397 -17.47 6.47 23.75
C ARG A 397 -18.56 6.82 24.73
N LYS A 398 -19.33 7.90 24.49
CA LYS A 398 -20.46 8.30 25.35
C LYS A 398 -21.49 7.17 25.48
N LEU A 399 -21.85 6.53 24.37
CA LEU A 399 -22.78 5.40 24.39
C LEU A 399 -22.23 4.22 25.19
N ALA A 400 -20.95 3.90 25.04
CA ALA A 400 -20.29 2.82 25.80
C ALA A 400 -20.20 3.12 27.29
N SER A 401 -20.11 4.41 27.68
CA SER A 401 -20.16 4.86 29.09
C SER A 401 -21.59 5.04 29.64
N SER A 402 -22.61 4.59 28.88
CA SER A 402 -24.03 4.74 29.26
C SER A 402 -24.48 6.19 29.44
N GLU A 403 -23.79 7.13 28.80
CA GLU A 403 -24.19 8.55 28.75
C GLU A 403 -25.26 8.76 27.67
N GLU A 404 -26.14 9.74 27.85
CA GLU A 404 -27.13 10.09 26.86
C GLU A 404 -26.49 10.70 25.60
N LEU A 405 -26.94 10.24 24.43
CA LEU A 405 -26.52 10.80 23.17
C LEU A 405 -27.37 12.02 22.81
N PRO A 406 -26.76 13.08 22.24
CA PRO A 406 -27.53 14.20 21.72
C PRO A 406 -28.38 13.76 20.54
N ALA A 407 -29.62 14.23 20.46
CA ALA A 407 -30.50 13.92 19.32
C ALA A 407 -29.96 14.46 17.98
N GLN A 408 -29.19 15.54 18.03
CA GLN A 408 -28.51 16.13 16.88
C GLN A 408 -27.22 16.84 17.31
N ILE A 409 -26.25 16.93 16.42
CA ILE A 409 -25.04 17.73 16.58
C ILE A 409 -25.30 19.12 15.98
N ARG A 410 -25.09 20.17 16.76
CA ARG A 410 -25.24 21.58 16.33
C ARG A 410 -23.87 22.15 15.97
N PRO A 411 -23.80 23.24 15.18
CA PRO A 411 -22.52 23.89 14.89
C PRO A 411 -21.75 24.32 16.15
N GLU A 412 -22.46 24.76 17.20
CA GLU A 412 -21.87 25.20 18.46
C GLU A 412 -21.18 24.04 19.22
N ASP A 413 -21.68 22.81 19.06
CA ASP A 413 -21.15 21.63 19.74
C ASP A 413 -19.83 21.14 19.09
N LEU A 414 -19.49 21.63 17.89
CA LEU A 414 -18.32 21.15 17.13
C LEU A 414 -17.01 21.38 17.86
N HIS A 415 -16.90 22.45 18.64
CA HIS A 415 -15.73 22.73 19.46
C HIS A 415 -15.42 21.59 20.44
N ASP A 416 -16.45 21.03 21.08
CA ASP A 416 -16.30 19.92 22.03
C ASP A 416 -15.85 18.62 21.35
N TYR A 417 -16.28 18.41 20.11
CA TYR A 417 -15.95 17.20 19.36
C TYR A 417 -14.63 17.31 18.58
N LEU A 418 -14.38 18.43 17.94
CA LEU A 418 -13.25 18.61 17.02
C LEU A 418 -12.10 19.42 17.62
N GLY A 419 -12.38 20.29 18.56
CA GLY A 419 -11.43 21.24 19.16
C GLY A 419 -11.57 22.64 18.58
N ALA A 420 -10.55 23.46 18.74
CA ALA A 420 -10.53 24.81 18.18
C ALA A 420 -10.71 24.78 16.65
N VAL A 421 -11.31 25.84 16.13
CA VAL A 421 -11.47 26.05 14.69
C VAL A 421 -10.09 26.08 14.04
N GLU A 422 -9.90 25.27 13.00
CA GLU A 422 -8.60 25.13 12.31
C GLU A 422 -8.44 26.17 11.20
N TYR A 423 -9.54 26.57 10.58
CA TYR A 423 -9.54 27.50 9.45
C TYR A 423 -10.51 28.65 9.73
N THR A 424 -9.98 29.84 9.90
CA THR A 424 -10.76 31.08 9.95
C THR A 424 -10.70 31.71 8.57
N ARG A 425 -11.87 32.05 8.00
CA ARG A 425 -11.88 32.93 6.84
C ARG A 425 -11.65 34.34 7.36
N ASP A 426 -10.47 34.89 7.13
CA ASP A 426 -10.23 36.31 7.30
C ASP A 426 -11.11 37.06 6.30
N LYS A 427 -12.19 37.61 6.84
CA LYS A 427 -13.13 38.40 6.05
C LYS A 427 -12.65 39.83 6.04
N TYR A 428 -11.79 40.21 5.10
CA TYR A 428 -11.80 41.60 4.66
C TYR A 428 -13.16 41.84 3.99
N GLN A 429 -14.09 42.38 4.76
CA GLN A 429 -15.40 42.74 4.25
C GLN A 429 -15.28 44.09 3.51
N GLY A 430 -15.21 44.04 2.18
CA GLY A 430 -15.36 45.17 1.29
C GLY A 430 -14.04 45.72 0.71
N ASN A 431 -14.09 46.17 -0.53
CA ASN A 431 -13.02 46.88 -1.27
C ASN A 431 -12.74 48.29 -0.78
N ASN A 432 -13.01 48.59 0.48
CA ASN A 432 -12.95 49.98 1.00
C ASN A 432 -11.56 50.35 1.53
N TYR A 433 -10.58 49.45 1.44
CA TYR A 433 -9.22 49.74 1.90
C TYR A 433 -8.32 50.04 0.70
N ALA A 434 -7.81 51.28 0.65
CA ALA A 434 -6.81 51.63 -0.36
C ALA A 434 -5.56 50.75 -0.20
N GLY A 435 -5.08 50.20 -1.29
CA GLY A 435 -3.93 49.29 -1.29
C GLY A 435 -4.27 47.82 -1.07
N VAL A 436 -5.52 47.44 -0.90
CA VAL A 436 -5.93 46.02 -0.81
C VAL A 436 -6.85 45.70 -1.97
N VAL A 437 -6.49 44.68 -2.75
CA VAL A 437 -7.27 44.20 -3.89
C VAL A 437 -7.58 42.72 -3.70
N THR A 438 -8.85 42.37 -3.91
CA THR A 438 -9.29 40.96 -3.91
C THR A 438 -8.85 40.28 -5.20
N GLY A 439 -8.00 39.28 -5.07
CA GLY A 439 -7.62 38.38 -6.14
C GLY A 439 -8.38 37.07 -6.05
N LEU A 440 -8.49 36.38 -7.19
CA LEU A 440 -8.99 35.00 -7.26
C LEU A 440 -7.81 34.09 -7.58
N ALA A 441 -7.57 33.14 -6.71
CA ALA A 441 -6.56 32.10 -6.93
C ALA A 441 -7.24 30.77 -7.22
N TRP A 442 -6.67 30.03 -8.15
CA TRP A 442 -7.02 28.63 -8.34
C TRP A 442 -5.99 27.78 -7.61
N THR A 443 -6.43 27.04 -6.62
CA THR A 443 -5.57 26.13 -5.85
C THR A 443 -5.99 24.67 -6.10
N ALA A 444 -5.15 23.73 -5.70
CA ALA A 444 -5.50 22.30 -5.74
C ALA A 444 -6.76 21.96 -4.92
N VAL A 445 -7.20 22.86 -4.04
CA VAL A 445 -8.41 22.73 -3.21
C VAL A 445 -9.62 23.49 -3.74
N GLY A 446 -9.50 24.14 -4.92
CA GLY A 446 -10.56 24.91 -5.57
C GLY A 446 -10.21 26.40 -5.71
N GLY A 447 -11.21 27.20 -6.10
CA GLY A 447 -11.06 28.65 -6.13
C GLY A 447 -10.96 29.24 -4.72
N GLU A 448 -9.99 30.10 -4.50
CA GLU A 448 -9.77 30.77 -3.21
C GLU A 448 -9.67 32.28 -3.43
N ILE A 449 -10.23 33.05 -2.49
CA ILE A 449 -10.08 34.48 -2.47
C ILE A 449 -8.78 34.79 -1.76
N LEU A 450 -7.90 35.51 -2.41
CA LEU A 450 -6.69 36.05 -1.78
C LEU A 450 -6.74 37.59 -1.80
N PHE A 451 -6.07 38.19 -0.86
CA PHE A 451 -5.93 39.63 -0.80
C PHE A 451 -4.52 40.02 -1.18
N VAL A 452 -4.39 40.85 -2.20
CA VAL A 452 -3.11 41.43 -2.59
C VAL A 452 -3.02 42.79 -1.90
N GLU A 453 -2.11 42.87 -0.94
CA GLU A 453 -1.89 44.12 -0.19
C GLU A 453 -0.71 44.88 -0.81
N SER A 454 -0.90 46.13 -1.09
CA SER A 454 0.15 47.03 -1.56
C SER A 454 0.32 48.23 -0.64
N SER A 455 1.56 48.54 -0.36
CA SER A 455 1.90 49.71 0.47
C SER A 455 3.06 50.49 -0.15
N LEU A 456 3.04 51.80 0.08
CA LEU A 456 4.03 52.75 -0.40
C LEU A 456 4.85 53.27 0.77
N SER A 457 6.18 53.31 0.62
CA SER A 457 7.10 53.89 1.58
C SER A 457 8.07 54.85 0.90
N LYS A 458 8.38 55.99 1.56
CA LYS A 458 9.38 56.95 1.03
C LYS A 458 10.72 56.30 0.98
N GLY A 459 11.41 56.40 -0.17
CA GLY A 459 12.75 55.83 -0.37
C GLY A 459 13.38 56.35 -1.66
N LYS A 460 14.68 56.36 -1.75
CA LYS A 460 15.39 56.75 -2.98
C LYS A 460 15.46 55.54 -3.93
N GLY A 461 14.76 55.65 -5.07
CA GLY A 461 14.81 54.72 -6.18
C GLY A 461 13.84 53.55 -6.07
N SER A 462 12.80 53.53 -6.92
CA SER A 462 11.69 52.59 -7.10
C SER A 462 12.02 51.11 -6.81
N LYS A 463 12.15 50.75 -5.52
CA LYS A 463 12.38 49.36 -5.12
C LYS A 463 11.04 48.66 -4.99
N LEU A 464 10.87 47.59 -5.76
CA LEU A 464 9.76 46.66 -5.56
C LEU A 464 10.19 45.56 -4.55
N THR A 465 9.45 45.46 -3.48
CA THR A 465 9.63 44.39 -2.48
C THR A 465 8.40 43.47 -2.51
N LEU A 466 8.63 42.21 -2.71
CA LEU A 466 7.58 41.19 -2.77
C LEU A 466 7.71 40.27 -1.56
N THR A 467 6.61 40.05 -0.84
CA THR A 467 6.56 39.15 0.34
C THR A 467 5.31 38.30 0.32
N GLY A 468 5.38 37.14 0.96
CA GLY A 468 4.29 36.16 1.00
C GLY A 468 4.57 34.95 0.12
N ASN A 469 3.54 34.19 -0.17
CA ASN A 469 3.66 32.92 -0.92
C ASN A 469 3.51 33.14 -2.43
N LEU A 470 4.49 33.84 -3.03
CA LEU A 470 4.52 34.15 -4.46
C LEU A 470 5.38 33.14 -5.23
N GLY A 471 4.75 32.41 -6.14
CA GLY A 471 5.48 31.65 -7.16
C GLY A 471 6.18 32.57 -8.17
N ASP A 472 7.06 32.03 -9.00
CA ASP A 472 7.86 32.85 -9.94
C ASP A 472 6.98 33.59 -10.96
N VAL A 473 5.89 32.98 -11.44
CA VAL A 473 4.93 33.62 -12.34
C VAL A 473 4.25 34.83 -11.66
N MET A 474 3.90 34.73 -10.39
CA MET A 474 3.29 35.86 -9.67
C MET A 474 4.29 36.98 -9.41
N LYS A 475 5.56 36.66 -9.15
CA LYS A 475 6.63 37.66 -9.02
C LYS A 475 6.83 38.42 -10.32
N GLU A 476 6.89 37.71 -11.43
CA GLU A 476 6.98 38.31 -12.77
C GLU A 476 5.74 39.18 -13.08
N SER A 477 4.55 38.69 -12.77
CA SER A 477 3.30 39.45 -12.94
C SER A 477 3.29 40.74 -12.13
N ALA A 478 3.80 40.72 -10.89
CA ALA A 478 3.90 41.91 -10.05
C ALA A 478 4.88 42.95 -10.63
N MET A 479 6.02 42.49 -11.18
CA MET A 479 6.98 43.37 -11.87
C MET A 479 6.37 43.99 -13.12
N LEU A 480 5.73 43.19 -13.96
CA LEU A 480 5.03 43.66 -15.18
C LEU A 480 3.93 44.66 -14.85
N ALA A 481 3.15 44.42 -13.79
CA ALA A 481 2.10 45.32 -13.37
C ALA A 481 2.67 46.69 -12.94
N LEU A 482 3.76 46.73 -12.20
CA LEU A 482 4.43 47.96 -11.80
C LEU A 482 4.97 48.75 -13.02
N GLU A 483 5.65 48.06 -13.93
CA GLU A 483 6.17 48.65 -15.16
C GLU A 483 5.05 49.17 -16.08
N TYR A 484 3.92 48.47 -16.13
CA TYR A 484 2.75 48.94 -16.89
C TYR A 484 2.17 50.23 -16.26
N ILE A 485 2.06 50.29 -14.93
CA ILE A 485 1.57 51.49 -14.26
C ILE A 485 2.56 52.66 -14.44
N HIS A 486 3.88 52.39 -14.38
CA HIS A 486 4.90 53.41 -14.59
C HIS A 486 4.83 53.98 -16.01
N SER A 487 4.79 53.11 -17.05
CA SER A 487 4.73 53.55 -18.45
C SER A 487 3.44 54.23 -18.83
N HIS A 488 2.38 54.07 -18.06
CA HIS A 488 1.05 54.67 -18.27
C HIS A 488 0.63 55.60 -17.14
N ALA A 489 1.58 56.15 -16.39
CA ALA A 489 1.31 57.01 -15.23
C ALA A 489 0.30 58.12 -15.48
N GLY A 490 0.39 58.77 -16.66
CA GLY A 490 -0.52 59.82 -17.08
C GLY A 490 -1.99 59.38 -17.23
N LEU A 491 -2.23 58.10 -17.65
CA LEU A 491 -3.60 57.54 -17.70
C LEU A 491 -4.21 57.35 -16.31
N PHE A 492 -3.39 57.06 -15.32
CA PHE A 492 -3.81 56.82 -13.94
C PHE A 492 -3.79 58.11 -13.10
N GLY A 493 -3.38 59.27 -13.68
CA GLY A 493 -3.24 60.53 -12.94
C GLY A 493 -2.14 60.48 -11.86
N ILE A 494 -1.12 59.65 -12.07
CA ILE A 494 0.02 59.51 -11.16
C ILE A 494 1.15 60.37 -11.65
N ASP A 495 1.77 61.15 -10.75
CA ASP A 495 2.96 61.94 -11.04
C ASP A 495 4.17 61.02 -11.23
N GLU A 496 4.86 61.14 -12.36
CA GLU A 496 6.06 60.32 -12.69
C GLU A 496 7.14 60.42 -11.59
N GLY A 497 7.27 61.58 -10.92
CA GLY A 497 8.18 61.76 -9.80
C GLY A 497 7.87 60.88 -8.58
N MET A 498 6.70 60.31 -8.48
CA MET A 498 6.38 59.36 -7.41
C MET A 498 7.22 58.09 -7.51
N PHE A 499 7.47 57.57 -8.71
CA PHE A 499 8.24 56.34 -8.89
C PHE A 499 9.71 56.49 -8.50
N GLU A 500 10.27 57.69 -8.49
CA GLU A 500 11.64 57.95 -8.06
C GLU A 500 11.77 58.06 -6.53
N ASN A 501 10.70 58.48 -5.82
CA ASN A 501 10.72 58.84 -4.42
C ASN A 501 10.00 57.84 -3.50
N TRP A 502 9.36 56.83 -4.06
CA TRP A 502 8.59 55.83 -3.30
C TRP A 502 8.95 54.41 -3.66
N ASN A 503 9.09 53.57 -2.65
CA ASN A 503 9.21 52.13 -2.79
C ASN A 503 7.83 51.49 -2.76
N VAL A 504 7.62 50.47 -3.54
CA VAL A 504 6.38 49.70 -3.56
C VAL A 504 6.64 48.37 -2.86
N HIS A 505 5.77 48.02 -1.91
CA HIS A 505 5.76 46.71 -1.26
C HIS A 505 4.45 46.01 -1.60
N ILE A 506 4.51 44.80 -2.14
CA ILE A 506 3.34 43.96 -2.40
C ILE A 506 3.47 42.75 -1.51
N HIS A 507 2.41 42.49 -0.76
CA HIS A 507 2.28 41.30 0.11
C HIS A 507 1.08 40.48 -0.34
N VAL A 508 1.31 39.17 -0.50
CA VAL A 508 0.25 38.21 -0.78
C VAL A 508 0.24 37.22 0.36
N PRO A 509 -0.61 37.44 1.38
CA PRO A 509 -0.74 36.48 2.48
C PRO A 509 -1.26 35.13 1.94
N GLU A 510 -1.02 34.06 2.69
CA GLU A 510 -1.46 32.70 2.34
C GLU A 510 -2.97 32.58 2.19
#